data_b751832d52df30ece7864e6790eb54c7
#
_entry.id   b751832d52df30ece7864e6790eb54c7
#
_cell.length_a   1.000
_cell.length_b   1.000
_cell.length_c   1.000
_cell.angle_alpha   90.00
_cell.angle_beta   90.00
_cell.angle_gamma   90.00
#
_symmetry.space_group_name_H-M   'P 1'
#
loop_
_entity.id
_entity.type
_entity.pdbx_description
1 polymer ?
#
loop_
_entity_poly.entity_id
_entity_poly.type
_entity_poly.pdbx_seq_one_letter_code
_entity_poly.pdbx_strand_id
1 'polypeptide(L)'
;FDRLGKAVWHYILDHPFYHHDSLKVPLKNMNVICLDEMHKKFVDETYPHINSCIVLPLAAKQAEGGLKPYDMRDNDLIFTASYTDPDMVYFKAKKQDSENVDFFNTFTQRLFDNPELTQEEAIRQMYPGISGVQTAEKLQENFMADVYIQAAIRQEIVVQLIRNHVPVKLYGHNWDTFLTKAEVLMKDNLTFIKKFVKVCGEVTYGELPAIYNNARFSVNQLPWFKAGIHDRTPLALMNGCVSITDGSTYMRREIPMDSGVEYYSLDELENVGEK
;
A
#
# COMPACT_ATOMS: atom_id res chain seq x y z
N PHE A 1 -3.99 9.41 30.11
CA PHE A 1 -3.08 10.48 29.64
C PHE A 1 -3.57 11.85 30.09
N ASP A 2 -4.86 12.19 29.91
CA ASP A 2 -5.42 13.50 30.31
C ASP A 2 -5.17 13.83 31.79
N ARG A 3 -5.30 12.82 32.69
CA ARG A 3 -5.02 13.00 34.13
C ARG A 3 -3.57 13.36 34.43
N LEU A 4 -2.65 13.04 33.54
CA LEU A 4 -1.23 13.32 33.69
C LEU A 4 -0.81 14.65 33.04
N GLY A 5 -1.71 15.32 32.35
CA GLY A 5 -1.44 16.54 31.60
C GLY A 5 -0.36 16.38 30.51
N LYS A 6 -0.13 15.15 30.02
CA LYS A 6 0.89 14.85 29.03
C LYS A 6 0.31 14.85 27.62
N ALA A 7 1.04 15.45 26.68
CA ALA A 7 0.73 15.33 25.26
C ALA A 7 0.92 13.87 24.80
N VAL A 8 -0.04 13.39 24.00
CA VAL A 8 0.02 12.09 23.32
C VAL A 8 0.18 12.34 21.84
N TRP A 9 1.12 11.67 21.22
CA TRP A 9 1.30 11.65 19.79
C TRP A 9 1.00 10.25 19.28
N HIS A 10 -0.04 10.13 18.45
CA HIS A 10 -0.42 8.89 17.79
C HIS A 10 0.14 8.92 16.36
N TYR A 11 1.18 8.15 16.08
CA TYR A 11 1.75 8.04 14.75
C TYR A 11 1.03 6.93 13.98
N ILE A 12 0.28 7.32 12.95
CA ILE A 12 -0.57 6.46 12.14
C ILE A 12 0.16 6.12 10.84
N LEU A 13 0.37 4.84 10.57
CA LEU A 13 1.09 4.35 9.39
C LEU A 13 0.16 3.95 8.24
N ASP A 14 -1.09 3.61 8.57
CA ASP A 14 -2.14 3.22 7.64
C ASP A 14 -3.21 4.31 7.54
N HIS A 15 -4.29 4.05 6.79
CA HIS A 15 -5.40 4.98 6.71
C HIS A 15 -6.05 5.20 8.09
N PRO A 16 -6.41 6.45 8.48
CA PRO A 16 -6.92 6.75 9.83
C PRO A 16 -8.18 5.99 10.24
N PHE A 17 -8.99 5.50 9.31
CA PHE A 17 -10.18 4.72 9.67
C PHE A 17 -9.86 3.44 10.46
N TYR A 18 -8.69 2.83 10.24
CA TYR A 18 -8.24 1.68 11.04
C TYR A 18 -8.05 2.02 12.52
N HIS A 19 -7.87 3.29 12.81
CA HIS A 19 -7.68 3.84 14.15
C HIS A 19 -8.91 4.57 14.68
N HIS A 20 -10.09 4.44 14.01
CA HIS A 20 -11.31 5.16 14.36
C HIS A 20 -11.66 5.05 15.85
N ASP A 21 -11.61 3.84 16.42
CA ASP A 21 -11.96 3.60 17.81
C ASP A 21 -11.06 4.34 18.81
N SER A 22 -9.81 4.56 18.49
CA SER A 22 -8.90 5.36 19.32
C SER A 22 -9.01 6.86 19.02
N LEU A 23 -9.21 7.25 17.76
CA LEU A 23 -9.28 8.64 17.33
C LEU A 23 -10.58 9.33 17.77
N LYS A 24 -11.70 8.59 17.88
CA LYS A 24 -12.98 9.13 18.33
C LYS A 24 -13.03 9.45 19.84
N VAL A 25 -12.04 8.98 20.61
CA VAL A 25 -11.99 9.26 22.06
C VAL A 25 -11.53 10.70 22.30
N PRO A 26 -12.32 11.55 22.98
CA PRO A 26 -12.02 12.96 23.13
C PRO A 26 -10.95 13.24 24.22
N LEU A 27 -9.70 12.87 23.92
CA LEU A 27 -8.57 13.19 24.78
C LEU A 27 -8.10 14.62 24.55
N LYS A 28 -7.96 15.41 25.64
CA LYS A 28 -7.63 16.85 25.57
C LYS A 28 -6.25 17.14 24.97
N ASN A 29 -5.29 16.22 25.12
CA ASN A 29 -3.90 16.44 24.71
C ASN A 29 -3.48 15.46 23.61
N MET A 30 -4.42 15.00 22.77
CA MET A 30 -4.15 14.09 21.66
C MET A 30 -3.69 14.85 20.43
N ASN A 31 -2.61 14.39 19.85
CA ASN A 31 -2.08 14.84 18.56
C ASN A 31 -1.88 13.62 17.66
N VAL A 32 -1.92 13.83 16.35
CA VAL A 32 -1.78 12.77 15.36
C VAL A 32 -0.66 13.11 14.38
N ILE A 33 0.07 12.10 13.96
CA ILE A 33 1.02 12.16 12.86
C ILE A 33 0.53 11.20 11.78
N CYS A 34 0.33 11.68 10.57
CA CYS A 34 -0.02 10.89 9.38
C CYS A 34 1.15 10.86 8.40
N LEU A 35 1.10 9.93 7.45
CA LEU A 35 2.07 9.84 6.35
C LEU A 35 1.60 10.54 5.07
N ASP A 36 0.34 11.00 5.02
CA ASP A 36 -0.33 11.49 3.82
C ASP A 36 -1.17 12.73 4.13
N GLU A 37 -1.17 13.72 3.22
CA GLU A 37 -1.91 14.98 3.40
C GLU A 37 -3.44 14.77 3.34
N MET A 38 -3.92 13.76 2.57
CA MET A 38 -5.33 13.41 2.53
C MET A 38 -5.77 12.72 3.82
N HIS A 39 -4.90 11.85 4.40
CA HIS A 39 -5.14 11.27 5.72
C HIS A 39 -5.22 12.34 6.81
N LYS A 40 -4.32 13.35 6.76
CA LYS A 40 -4.41 14.50 7.67
C LYS A 40 -5.73 15.24 7.50
N LYS A 41 -6.13 15.55 6.26
CA LYS A 41 -7.40 16.21 5.96
C LYS A 41 -8.58 15.40 6.52
N PHE A 42 -8.58 14.07 6.33
CA PHE A 42 -9.61 13.19 6.90
C PHE A 42 -9.66 13.27 8.43
N VAL A 43 -8.50 13.28 9.10
CA VAL A 43 -8.42 13.41 10.58
C VAL A 43 -9.00 14.76 11.02
N ASP A 44 -8.58 15.87 10.39
CA ASP A 44 -9.02 17.22 10.74
C ASP A 44 -10.54 17.40 10.58
N GLU A 45 -11.11 16.82 9.50
CA GLU A 45 -12.56 16.89 9.21
C GLU A 45 -13.40 15.96 10.11
N THR A 46 -12.84 14.82 10.52
CA THR A 46 -13.58 13.76 11.23
C THR A 46 -13.49 13.89 12.75
N TYR A 47 -12.33 14.34 13.28
CA TYR A 47 -12.04 14.36 14.71
C TYR A 47 -11.62 15.75 15.19
N PRO A 48 -12.54 16.73 15.24
CA PRO A 48 -12.23 18.13 15.54
C PRO A 48 -11.70 18.36 16.97
N HIS A 49 -11.74 17.37 17.84
CA HIS A 49 -11.17 17.43 19.19
C HIS A 49 -9.67 17.14 19.24
N ILE A 50 -9.06 16.66 18.16
CA ILE A 50 -7.62 16.44 18.07
C ILE A 50 -6.91 17.79 18.01
N ASN A 51 -5.94 18.01 18.91
CA ASN A 51 -5.28 19.31 19.03
C ASN A 51 -4.46 19.69 17.81
N SER A 52 -3.76 18.71 17.23
CA SER A 52 -2.88 18.90 16.07
C SER A 52 -2.79 17.61 15.27
N CYS A 53 -2.87 17.73 13.96
CA CYS A 53 -2.52 16.66 13.02
C CYS A 53 -1.46 17.19 12.06
N ILE A 54 -0.34 16.48 11.96
CA ILE A 54 0.77 16.83 11.06
C ILE A 54 1.09 15.68 10.13
N VAL A 55 1.69 16.00 8.98
CA VAL A 55 2.22 15.00 8.05
C VAL A 55 3.73 14.89 8.26
N LEU A 56 4.20 13.66 8.51
CA LEU A 56 5.63 13.38 8.67
C LEU A 56 5.93 12.01 8.03
N PRO A 57 6.63 11.98 6.89
CA PRO A 57 7.04 10.75 6.23
C PRO A 57 7.91 9.86 7.13
N LEU A 58 7.87 8.55 6.88
CA LEU A 58 8.75 7.60 7.56
C LEU A 58 10.20 7.81 7.13
N ALA A 59 11.10 7.75 8.12
CA ALA A 59 12.53 7.69 7.85
C ALA A 59 12.93 6.30 7.33
N ALA A 60 13.91 6.28 6.44
CA ALA A 60 14.50 5.05 5.93
C ALA A 60 15.92 4.84 6.48
N LYS A 61 16.29 3.58 6.64
CA LYS A 61 17.65 3.19 7.07
C LYS A 61 18.46 2.73 5.86
N GLN A 62 19.72 3.17 5.80
CA GLN A 62 20.69 2.63 4.87
C GLN A 62 21.25 1.29 5.36
N ALA A 63 21.59 0.40 4.43
CA ALA A 63 22.26 -0.87 4.73
C ALA A 63 23.63 -0.62 5.39
N GLU A 64 23.99 -1.51 6.31
CA GLU A 64 25.30 -1.48 6.94
C GLU A 64 26.43 -1.75 5.91
N GLY A 65 27.53 -1.05 6.04
CA GLY A 65 28.67 -1.17 5.11
C GLY A 65 28.58 -0.28 3.86
N GLY A 66 27.53 0.55 3.73
CA GLY A 66 27.35 1.48 2.63
C GLY A 66 26.65 0.89 1.39
N LEU A 67 26.59 1.69 0.33
CA LEU A 67 25.90 1.30 -0.90
C LEU A 67 26.73 0.35 -1.77
N LYS A 68 26.12 -0.78 -2.14
CA LYS A 68 26.69 -1.69 -3.13
C LYS A 68 26.68 -1.02 -4.51
N PRO A 69 27.78 -1.05 -5.28
CA PRO A 69 27.80 -0.55 -6.66
C PRO A 69 26.69 -1.20 -7.50
N TYR A 70 26.07 -0.40 -8.37
CA TYR A 70 24.87 -0.83 -9.11
C TYR A 70 25.13 -2.06 -10.00
N ASP A 71 26.26 -2.12 -10.66
CA ASP A 71 26.72 -3.23 -11.51
C ASP A 71 27.04 -4.52 -10.74
N MET A 72 27.28 -4.40 -9.43
CA MET A 72 27.56 -5.53 -8.53
C MET A 72 26.32 -6.10 -7.83
N ARG A 73 25.13 -5.57 -8.10
CA ARG A 73 23.88 -6.01 -7.47
C ARG A 73 23.37 -7.30 -8.11
N ASP A 74 22.97 -8.27 -7.26
CA ASP A 74 22.59 -9.62 -7.72
C ASP A 74 21.10 -9.76 -8.05
N ASN A 75 20.29 -8.78 -7.64
CA ASN A 75 18.84 -8.80 -7.87
C ASN A 75 18.48 -7.72 -8.88
N ASP A 76 17.81 -8.09 -9.96
CA ASP A 76 17.30 -7.10 -10.90
C ASP A 76 16.04 -6.44 -10.35
N LEU A 77 14.96 -7.16 -10.16
CA LEU A 77 13.71 -6.65 -9.63
C LEU A 77 13.28 -7.41 -8.38
N ILE A 78 12.88 -6.67 -7.34
CA ILE A 78 12.29 -7.22 -6.12
C ILE A 78 10.89 -6.67 -5.88
N PHE A 79 10.07 -7.46 -5.17
CA PHE A 79 8.80 -7.00 -4.59
C PHE A 79 8.73 -7.43 -3.11
N THR A 80 8.73 -6.46 -2.21
CA THR A 80 8.71 -6.69 -0.75
C THR A 80 7.31 -6.46 -0.19
N ALA A 81 6.46 -7.45 -0.34
CA ALA A 81 5.07 -7.42 0.10
C ALA A 81 4.57 -8.84 0.34
N SER A 82 3.68 -9.04 1.30
CA SER A 82 3.02 -10.34 1.50
C SER A 82 1.86 -10.53 0.53
N TYR A 83 1.63 -11.75 0.10
CA TYR A 83 0.48 -12.10 -0.73
C TYR A 83 -0.75 -12.37 0.13
N THR A 84 -1.87 -11.87 -0.32
CA THR A 84 -3.20 -12.22 0.15
C THR A 84 -4.04 -12.58 -1.07
N ASP A 85 -4.72 -13.71 -1.06
CA ASP A 85 -5.58 -14.11 -2.17
C ASP A 85 -6.87 -13.25 -2.20
N PRO A 86 -7.07 -12.41 -3.24
CA PRO A 86 -8.24 -11.55 -3.32
C PRO A 86 -9.56 -12.33 -3.37
N ASP A 87 -9.60 -13.53 -3.99
CA ASP A 87 -10.83 -14.32 -4.02
C ASP A 87 -11.21 -14.83 -2.62
N MET A 88 -10.21 -15.16 -1.80
CA MET A 88 -10.45 -15.55 -0.42
C MET A 88 -10.91 -14.37 0.45
N VAL A 89 -10.42 -13.16 0.17
CA VAL A 89 -10.89 -11.94 0.83
C VAL A 89 -12.35 -11.68 0.45
N TYR A 90 -12.67 -11.71 -0.84
CA TYR A 90 -14.04 -11.56 -1.34
C TYR A 90 -15.00 -12.60 -0.73
N PHE A 91 -14.59 -13.87 -0.73
CA PHE A 91 -15.40 -14.95 -0.14
C PHE A 91 -15.66 -14.72 1.36
N LYS A 92 -14.66 -14.28 2.12
CA LYS A 92 -14.82 -13.94 3.54
C LYS A 92 -15.75 -12.77 3.74
N ALA A 93 -15.60 -11.68 2.96
CA ALA A 93 -16.49 -10.52 3.02
C ALA A 93 -17.95 -10.92 2.77
N LYS A 94 -18.20 -11.70 1.71
CA LYS A 94 -19.53 -12.22 1.36
C LYS A 94 -20.15 -13.13 2.45
N LYS A 95 -19.34 -13.95 3.10
CA LYS A 95 -19.81 -14.85 4.18
C LYS A 95 -20.11 -14.09 5.46
N GLN A 96 -19.36 -13.04 5.75
CA GLN A 96 -19.49 -12.25 6.96
C GLN A 96 -20.73 -11.34 6.91
N ASP A 97 -21.05 -10.79 5.76
CA ASP A 97 -22.18 -9.90 5.55
C ASP A 97 -22.75 -10.06 4.12
N SER A 98 -23.71 -10.98 3.99
CA SER A 98 -24.35 -11.24 2.69
C SER A 98 -25.24 -10.07 2.23
N GLU A 99 -25.73 -9.23 3.14
CA GLU A 99 -26.58 -8.07 2.80
C GLU A 99 -25.76 -6.90 2.27
N ASN A 100 -24.46 -6.82 2.62
CA ASN A 100 -23.54 -5.77 2.20
C ASN A 100 -22.71 -6.13 0.93
N VAL A 101 -22.97 -7.24 0.27
CA VAL A 101 -22.22 -7.64 -0.95
C VAL A 101 -22.36 -6.60 -2.06
N ASP A 102 -23.55 -6.02 -2.23
CA ASP A 102 -23.79 -5.00 -3.26
C ASP A 102 -23.01 -3.72 -2.96
N PHE A 103 -22.93 -3.32 -1.68
CA PHE A 103 -22.06 -2.23 -1.25
C PHE A 103 -20.60 -2.55 -1.57
N PHE A 104 -20.11 -3.70 -1.14
CA PHE A 104 -18.73 -4.14 -1.39
C PHE A 104 -18.38 -4.07 -2.88
N ASN A 105 -19.21 -4.65 -3.74
CA ASN A 105 -19.00 -4.66 -5.18
C ASN A 105 -19.01 -3.24 -5.77
N THR A 106 -19.98 -2.42 -5.39
CA THR A 106 -20.10 -1.03 -5.87
C THR A 106 -18.94 -0.18 -5.43
N PHE A 107 -18.52 -0.31 -4.16
CA PHE A 107 -17.43 0.46 -3.59
C PHE A 107 -16.08 0.08 -4.22
N THR A 108 -15.79 -1.22 -4.31
CA THR A 108 -14.53 -1.70 -4.90
C THR A 108 -14.45 -1.37 -6.39
N GLN A 109 -15.53 -1.55 -7.15
CA GLN A 109 -15.59 -1.19 -8.57
C GLN A 109 -15.33 0.30 -8.77
N ARG A 110 -15.95 1.17 -7.96
CA ARG A 110 -15.74 2.63 -8.04
C ARG A 110 -14.28 3.03 -7.84
N LEU A 111 -13.58 2.37 -6.92
CA LEU A 111 -12.17 2.64 -6.65
C LEU A 111 -11.23 2.07 -7.72
N PHE A 112 -11.60 0.95 -8.35
CA PHE A 112 -10.87 0.45 -9.52
C PHE A 112 -11.07 1.33 -10.76
N ASP A 113 -12.31 1.81 -11.00
CA ASP A 113 -12.61 2.69 -12.13
C ASP A 113 -12.00 4.10 -11.97
N ASN A 114 -11.64 4.49 -10.74
CA ASN A 114 -11.08 5.79 -10.42
C ASN A 114 -9.94 5.66 -9.40
N PRO A 115 -8.75 5.23 -9.81
CA PRO A 115 -7.62 5.01 -8.90
C PRO A 115 -7.13 6.26 -8.16
N GLU A 116 -7.46 7.46 -8.63
CA GLU A 116 -7.15 8.72 -7.93
C GLU A 116 -8.14 9.05 -6.81
N LEU A 117 -9.29 8.36 -6.76
CA LEU A 117 -10.30 8.59 -5.74
C LEU A 117 -9.84 8.04 -4.37
N THR A 118 -10.05 8.83 -3.31
CA THR A 118 -9.82 8.31 -1.96
C THR A 118 -10.99 7.45 -1.49
N GLN A 119 -10.76 6.61 -0.50
CA GLN A 119 -11.81 5.74 0.06
C GLN A 119 -12.95 6.55 0.67
N GLU A 120 -12.63 7.60 1.42
CA GLU A 120 -13.62 8.49 2.04
C GLU A 120 -14.41 9.30 1.01
N GLU A 121 -13.79 9.70 -0.09
CA GLU A 121 -14.51 10.36 -1.20
C GLU A 121 -15.47 9.40 -1.89
N ALA A 122 -15.08 8.15 -2.10
CA ALA A 122 -15.96 7.12 -2.65
C ALA A 122 -17.20 6.91 -1.75
N ILE A 123 -17.02 6.84 -0.43
CA ILE A 123 -18.14 6.75 0.53
C ILE A 123 -19.03 7.97 0.46
N ARG A 124 -18.46 9.19 0.44
CA ARG A 124 -19.24 10.45 0.35
C ARG A 124 -20.04 10.56 -0.94
N GLN A 125 -19.51 10.03 -2.06
CA GLN A 125 -20.26 9.96 -3.33
C GLN A 125 -21.42 8.96 -3.28
N MET A 126 -21.24 7.83 -2.56
CA MET A 126 -22.30 6.84 -2.38
C MET A 126 -23.38 7.30 -1.39
N TYR A 127 -23.00 8.11 -0.40
CA TYR A 127 -23.86 8.61 0.67
C TYR A 127 -23.75 10.15 0.81
N PRO A 128 -24.38 10.94 -0.08
CA PRO A 128 -24.32 12.39 -0.01
C PRO A 128 -24.81 12.94 1.34
N GLY A 129 -24.03 13.82 1.95
CA GLY A 129 -24.34 14.43 3.24
C GLY A 129 -23.90 13.61 4.48
N ILE A 130 -23.23 12.49 4.30
CA ILE A 130 -22.67 11.71 5.41
C ILE A 130 -21.60 12.51 6.17
N SER A 131 -21.58 12.43 7.50
CA SER A 131 -20.57 13.06 8.34
C SER A 131 -19.21 12.34 8.27
N GLY A 132 -18.12 13.02 8.69
CA GLY A 132 -16.79 12.40 8.75
C GLY A 132 -16.77 11.16 9.65
N VAL A 133 -17.40 11.23 10.83
CA VAL A 133 -17.49 10.09 11.76
C VAL A 133 -18.23 8.90 11.12
N GLN A 134 -19.37 9.15 10.51
CA GLN A 134 -20.12 8.09 9.80
C GLN A 134 -19.35 7.54 8.60
N THR A 135 -18.55 8.38 7.92
CA THR A 135 -17.63 7.91 6.86
C THR A 135 -16.59 6.96 7.41
N ALA A 136 -15.97 7.31 8.55
CA ALA A 136 -15.00 6.44 9.23
C ALA A 136 -15.61 5.11 9.67
N GLU A 137 -16.83 5.14 10.24
CA GLU A 137 -17.58 3.95 10.63
C GLU A 137 -17.86 3.04 9.42
N LYS A 138 -18.34 3.61 8.31
CA LYS A 138 -18.58 2.86 7.07
C LYS A 138 -17.31 2.20 6.51
N LEU A 139 -16.18 2.91 6.52
CA LEU A 139 -14.90 2.35 6.08
C LEU A 139 -14.45 1.23 7.02
N GLN A 140 -14.58 1.41 8.35
CA GLN A 140 -14.20 0.41 9.33
C GLN A 140 -15.08 -0.86 9.23
N GLU A 141 -16.39 -0.71 9.07
CA GLU A 141 -17.33 -1.82 8.86
C GLU A 141 -16.97 -2.62 7.59
N ASN A 142 -16.46 -1.95 6.56
CA ASN A 142 -16.18 -2.53 5.26
C ASN A 142 -14.66 -2.65 4.97
N PHE A 143 -13.81 -2.75 5.98
CA PHE A 143 -12.35 -2.81 5.82
C PHE A 143 -11.88 -3.95 4.90
N MET A 144 -12.68 -5.00 4.73
CA MET A 144 -12.38 -6.09 3.80
C MET A 144 -12.31 -5.63 2.35
N ALA A 145 -13.01 -4.55 1.98
CA ALA A 145 -12.91 -3.97 0.65
C ALA A 145 -11.53 -3.33 0.41
N ASP A 146 -10.99 -2.64 1.42
CA ASP A 146 -9.62 -2.13 1.40
C ASP A 146 -8.60 -3.26 1.20
N VAL A 147 -8.69 -4.31 2.02
CA VAL A 147 -7.82 -5.49 1.92
C VAL A 147 -7.93 -6.15 0.55
N TYR A 148 -9.15 -6.25 0.00
CA TYR A 148 -9.40 -6.84 -1.32
C TYR A 148 -8.70 -6.05 -2.44
N ILE A 149 -8.86 -4.73 -2.46
CA ILE A 149 -8.27 -3.87 -3.50
C ILE A 149 -6.74 -3.96 -3.46
N GLN A 150 -6.14 -3.84 -2.28
CA GLN A 150 -4.69 -4.00 -2.13
C GLN A 150 -4.20 -5.37 -2.62
N ALA A 151 -4.93 -6.43 -2.26
CA ALA A 151 -4.62 -7.80 -2.67
C ALA A 151 -4.75 -8.00 -4.19
N ALA A 152 -5.82 -7.47 -4.80
CA ALA A 152 -6.07 -7.57 -6.23
C ALA A 152 -5.00 -6.83 -7.05
N ILE A 153 -4.67 -5.57 -6.69
CA ILE A 153 -3.61 -4.79 -7.34
C ILE A 153 -2.26 -5.53 -7.23
N ARG A 154 -1.93 -6.03 -6.03
CA ARG A 154 -0.69 -6.74 -5.78
C ARG A 154 -0.57 -8.02 -6.61
N GLN A 155 -1.65 -8.78 -6.71
CA GLN A 155 -1.72 -9.97 -7.55
C GLN A 155 -1.53 -9.60 -9.03
N GLU A 156 -2.24 -8.58 -9.51
CA GLU A 156 -2.18 -8.17 -10.90
C GLU A 156 -0.79 -7.68 -11.30
N ILE A 157 -0.11 -6.90 -10.48
CA ILE A 157 1.28 -6.49 -10.72
C ILE A 157 2.16 -7.70 -11.02
N VAL A 158 2.12 -8.74 -10.18
CA VAL A 158 2.97 -9.92 -10.38
C VAL A 158 2.54 -10.72 -11.61
N VAL A 159 1.24 -10.82 -11.88
CA VAL A 159 0.71 -11.45 -13.11
C VAL A 159 1.23 -10.72 -14.35
N GLN A 160 1.19 -9.39 -14.36
CA GLN A 160 1.69 -8.60 -15.50
C GLN A 160 3.21 -8.69 -15.67
N LEU A 161 3.97 -8.71 -14.59
CA LEU A 161 5.42 -8.97 -14.68
C LEU A 161 5.71 -10.31 -15.33
N ILE A 162 4.99 -11.37 -14.97
CA ILE A 162 5.16 -12.69 -15.61
C ILE A 162 4.76 -12.67 -17.08
N ARG A 163 3.62 -12.04 -17.43
CA ARG A 163 3.14 -11.90 -18.81
C ARG A 163 4.13 -11.18 -19.70
N ASN A 164 4.77 -10.16 -19.15
CA ASN A 164 5.83 -9.39 -19.84
C ASN A 164 7.22 -10.02 -19.74
N HIS A 165 7.31 -11.26 -19.23
CA HIS A 165 8.57 -12.01 -19.07
C HIS A 165 9.63 -11.30 -18.20
N VAL A 166 9.20 -10.49 -17.23
CA VAL A 166 10.07 -9.77 -16.30
C VAL A 166 10.31 -10.62 -15.05
N PRO A 167 11.56 -11.04 -14.79
CA PRO A 167 11.87 -11.81 -13.58
C PRO A 167 11.74 -10.96 -12.32
N VAL A 168 11.07 -11.50 -11.29
CA VAL A 168 10.88 -10.84 -10.00
C VAL A 168 11.17 -11.78 -8.82
N LYS A 169 11.83 -11.24 -7.79
CA LYS A 169 12.01 -11.90 -6.49
C LYS A 169 10.97 -11.36 -5.50
N LEU A 170 10.17 -12.26 -4.96
CA LEU A 170 9.06 -11.96 -4.06
C LEU A 170 9.46 -12.23 -2.60
N TYR A 171 9.45 -11.19 -1.78
CA TYR A 171 9.73 -11.25 -0.33
C TYR A 171 8.46 -10.99 0.45
N GLY A 172 8.09 -11.89 1.35
CA GLY A 172 6.89 -11.82 2.19
C GLY A 172 6.18 -13.15 2.32
N HIS A 173 5.09 -13.14 3.06
CA HIS A 173 4.27 -14.34 3.31
C HIS A 173 3.46 -14.78 2.07
N ASN A 174 3.10 -16.05 2.05
CA ASN A 174 2.07 -16.67 1.19
C ASN A 174 2.30 -16.64 -0.33
N TRP A 175 3.46 -16.25 -0.83
CA TRP A 175 3.73 -16.25 -2.27
C TRP A 175 3.72 -17.67 -2.89
N ASP A 176 3.94 -18.72 -2.10
CA ASP A 176 3.80 -20.10 -2.56
C ASP A 176 2.34 -20.41 -2.94
N THR A 177 1.37 -19.86 -2.21
CA THR A 177 -0.06 -19.97 -2.54
C THR A 177 -0.40 -19.26 -3.85
N PHE A 178 0.23 -18.10 -4.10
CA PHE A 178 0.08 -17.39 -5.38
C PHE A 178 0.54 -18.25 -6.55
N LEU A 179 1.65 -18.98 -6.44
CA LEU A 179 2.15 -19.81 -7.54
C LEU A 179 1.11 -20.83 -8.02
N THR A 180 0.39 -21.47 -7.11
CA THR A 180 -0.70 -22.40 -7.45
C THR A 180 -1.85 -21.70 -8.16
N LYS A 181 -2.21 -20.50 -7.71
CA LYS A 181 -3.26 -19.69 -8.31
C LYS A 181 -2.85 -19.15 -9.68
N ALA A 182 -1.59 -18.77 -9.85
CA ALA A 182 -1.05 -18.24 -11.08
C ALA A 182 -1.18 -19.21 -12.27
N GLU A 183 -1.05 -20.54 -12.04
CA GLU A 183 -1.30 -21.54 -13.09
C GLU A 183 -2.70 -21.42 -13.69
N VAL A 184 -3.71 -21.20 -12.84
CA VAL A 184 -5.11 -21.02 -13.27
C VAL A 184 -5.33 -19.66 -13.94
N LEU A 185 -4.80 -18.59 -13.34
CA LEU A 185 -4.99 -17.21 -13.85
C LEU A 185 -4.33 -17.00 -15.21
N MET A 186 -3.15 -17.59 -15.40
CA MET A 186 -2.37 -17.39 -16.62
C MET A 186 -2.64 -18.46 -17.67
N LYS A 187 -3.32 -19.56 -17.29
CA LYS A 187 -3.50 -20.76 -18.14
C LYS A 187 -2.16 -21.32 -18.60
N ASP A 188 -1.15 -21.24 -17.74
CA ASP A 188 0.21 -21.66 -18.01
C ASP A 188 0.69 -22.61 -16.90
N ASN A 189 1.74 -23.38 -17.14
CA ASN A 189 2.23 -24.36 -16.18
C ASN A 189 3.23 -23.72 -15.19
N LEU A 190 3.34 -24.31 -14.00
CA LEU A 190 4.20 -23.85 -12.93
C LEU A 190 5.67 -23.73 -13.34
N THR A 191 6.14 -24.58 -14.25
CA THR A 191 7.52 -24.56 -14.75
C THR A 191 7.80 -23.27 -15.54
N PHE A 192 6.84 -22.80 -16.34
CA PHE A 192 6.93 -21.54 -17.03
C PHE A 192 6.93 -20.38 -16.05
N ILE A 193 5.95 -20.33 -15.13
CA ILE A 193 5.81 -19.28 -14.12
C ILE A 193 7.09 -19.14 -13.28
N LYS A 194 7.67 -20.25 -12.84
CA LYS A 194 8.91 -20.25 -12.03
C LYS A 194 10.17 -19.75 -12.78
N LYS A 195 10.11 -19.55 -14.08
CA LYS A 195 11.21 -18.87 -14.81
C LYS A 195 11.26 -17.38 -14.46
N PHE A 196 10.10 -16.78 -14.14
CA PHE A 196 9.97 -15.36 -13.89
C PHE A 196 9.73 -15.01 -12.42
N VAL A 197 9.35 -15.99 -11.59
CA VAL A 197 9.07 -15.75 -10.17
C VAL A 197 9.97 -16.60 -9.28
N LYS A 198 10.68 -15.93 -8.39
CA LYS A 198 11.41 -16.56 -7.30
C LYS A 198 10.81 -16.13 -5.96
N VAL A 199 10.20 -17.07 -5.24
CA VAL A 199 9.75 -16.84 -3.85
C VAL A 199 10.95 -16.90 -2.93
N CYS A 200 11.17 -15.84 -2.14
CA CYS A 200 12.30 -15.70 -1.22
C CYS A 200 11.88 -15.84 0.26
N GLY A 201 10.57 -15.94 0.53
CA GLY A 201 10.03 -16.09 1.88
C GLY A 201 9.96 -14.78 2.66
N GLU A 202 9.72 -14.92 3.95
CA GLU A 202 9.58 -13.81 4.88
C GLU A 202 10.91 -13.15 5.19
N VAL A 203 10.84 -11.84 5.45
CA VAL A 203 11.97 -11.03 5.89
C VAL A 203 11.51 -10.06 6.97
N THR A 204 12.36 -9.79 7.92
CA THR A 204 12.12 -8.78 8.94
C THR A 204 12.38 -7.38 8.38
N TYR A 205 11.79 -6.36 9.00
CA TYR A 205 12.05 -4.96 8.61
C TYR A 205 13.54 -4.60 8.69
N GLY A 206 14.28 -5.19 9.64
CA GLY A 206 15.72 -4.97 9.80
C GLY A 206 16.58 -5.52 8.65
N GLU A 207 16.09 -6.52 7.91
CA GLU A 207 16.78 -7.13 6.76
C GLU A 207 16.53 -6.39 5.45
N LEU A 208 15.44 -5.62 5.37
CA LEU A 208 15.04 -4.92 4.15
C LEU A 208 16.15 -4.00 3.58
N PRO A 209 16.89 -3.20 4.37
CA PRO A 209 17.95 -2.36 3.83
C PRO A 209 18.98 -3.14 3.00
N ALA A 210 19.41 -4.30 3.48
CA ALA A 210 20.37 -5.15 2.77
C ALA A 210 19.79 -5.74 1.48
N ILE A 211 18.49 -6.10 1.48
CA ILE A 211 17.79 -6.61 0.32
C ILE A 211 17.68 -5.53 -0.76
N TYR A 212 17.26 -4.32 -0.39
CA TYR A 212 17.18 -3.18 -1.32
C TYR A 212 18.56 -2.76 -1.84
N ASN A 213 19.59 -2.78 -0.98
CA ASN A 213 20.97 -2.48 -1.37
C ASN A 213 21.53 -3.50 -2.39
N ASN A 214 20.98 -4.71 -2.43
CA ASN A 214 21.34 -5.74 -3.40
C ASN A 214 20.41 -5.81 -4.61
N ALA A 215 19.41 -4.94 -4.71
CA ALA A 215 18.46 -4.87 -5.82
C ALA A 215 18.73 -3.65 -6.70
N ARG A 216 18.53 -3.78 -8.02
CA ARG A 216 18.54 -2.67 -8.97
C ARG A 216 17.22 -1.94 -8.97
N PHE A 217 16.13 -2.68 -8.98
CA PHE A 217 14.76 -2.17 -9.04
C PHE A 217 13.89 -2.79 -7.94
N SER A 218 12.94 -2.02 -7.47
CA SER A 218 11.86 -2.52 -6.62
C SER A 218 10.51 -2.03 -7.13
N VAL A 219 9.55 -2.94 -7.28
CA VAL A 219 8.18 -2.54 -7.55
C VAL A 219 7.44 -2.31 -6.23
N ASN A 220 6.59 -1.30 -6.20
CA ASN A 220 5.79 -0.91 -5.05
C ASN A 220 4.38 -0.49 -5.49
N GLN A 221 3.42 -0.53 -4.58
CA GLN A 221 2.06 -0.02 -4.75
C GLN A 221 1.64 0.76 -3.52
N LEU A 222 0.94 1.86 -3.72
CA LEU A 222 0.48 2.78 -2.69
C LEU A 222 -0.97 3.25 -2.93
N PRO A 223 -1.95 2.34 -3.12
CA PRO A 223 -3.28 2.72 -3.60
C PRO A 223 -3.99 3.75 -2.70
N TRP A 224 -3.60 3.86 -1.43
CA TRP A 224 -4.23 4.73 -0.44
C TRP A 224 -3.42 5.97 -0.06
N PHE A 225 -2.23 6.13 -0.62
CA PHE A 225 -1.38 7.29 -0.38
C PHE A 225 -1.44 8.24 -1.59
N LYS A 226 -2.50 9.06 -1.68
CA LYS A 226 -2.71 9.98 -2.80
C LYS A 226 -1.85 11.24 -2.71
N ALA A 227 -1.48 11.64 -1.49
CA ALA A 227 -0.67 12.83 -1.22
C ALA A 227 0.36 12.58 -0.10
N GLY A 228 0.97 11.41 -0.09
CA GLY A 228 1.95 10.98 0.90
C GLY A 228 2.96 10.00 0.34
N ILE A 229 3.75 9.42 1.23
CA ILE A 229 4.75 8.40 0.89
C ILE A 229 4.82 7.35 2.00
N HIS A 230 4.85 6.09 1.61
CA HIS A 230 5.06 4.97 2.52
C HIS A 230 6.54 4.55 2.53
N ASP A 231 6.93 3.71 3.48
CA ASP A 231 8.30 3.31 3.81
C ASP A 231 9.12 2.72 2.65
N ARG A 232 8.49 1.99 1.73
CA ARG A 232 9.21 1.21 0.69
C ARG A 232 9.97 2.09 -0.30
N THR A 233 9.37 3.20 -0.74
CA THR A 233 10.06 4.11 -1.68
C THR A 233 11.26 4.82 -1.01
N PRO A 234 11.14 5.46 0.17
CA PRO A 234 12.30 6.01 0.86
C PRO A 234 13.38 4.95 1.14
N LEU A 235 12.97 3.72 1.49
CA LEU A 235 13.88 2.63 1.75
C LEU A 235 14.65 2.20 0.48
N ALA A 236 13.96 2.11 -0.66
CA ALA A 236 14.59 1.84 -1.94
C ALA A 236 15.63 2.91 -2.29
N LEU A 237 15.23 4.18 -2.28
CA LEU A 237 16.10 5.31 -2.63
C LEU A 237 17.31 5.41 -1.69
N MET A 238 17.11 5.27 -0.37
CA MET A 238 18.18 5.30 0.62
C MET A 238 19.23 4.21 0.39
N ASN A 239 18.83 3.10 -0.25
CA ASN A 239 19.68 1.96 -0.56
C ASN A 239 20.09 1.91 -2.05
N GLY A 240 19.88 3.00 -2.80
CA GLY A 240 20.28 3.12 -4.20
C GLY A 240 19.56 2.16 -5.15
N CYS A 241 18.37 1.70 -4.76
CA CYS A 241 17.47 0.88 -5.58
C CYS A 241 16.44 1.80 -6.25
N VAL A 242 16.23 1.64 -7.55
CA VAL A 242 15.18 2.37 -8.28
C VAL A 242 13.81 1.89 -7.82
N SER A 243 12.92 2.81 -7.46
CA SER A 243 11.55 2.49 -7.04
C SER A 243 10.58 2.66 -8.22
N ILE A 244 9.95 1.57 -8.65
CA ILE A 244 8.87 1.57 -9.63
C ILE A 244 7.56 1.56 -8.85
N THR A 245 6.76 2.62 -8.92
CA THR A 245 5.60 2.83 -8.05
C THR A 245 4.46 3.57 -8.76
N ASP A 246 3.22 3.38 -8.29
CA ASP A 246 2.07 4.18 -8.71
C ASP A 246 2.21 5.67 -8.33
N GLY A 247 2.97 5.94 -7.26
CA GLY A 247 3.29 7.29 -6.85
C GLY A 247 2.12 8.04 -6.20
N SER A 248 2.39 9.31 -5.86
CA SER A 248 1.41 10.23 -5.28
C SER A 248 1.71 11.67 -5.71
N THR A 249 0.79 12.60 -5.47
CA THR A 249 1.02 14.02 -5.71
C THR A 249 2.16 14.56 -4.85
N TYR A 250 2.31 14.08 -3.60
CA TYR A 250 3.44 14.39 -2.73
C TYR A 250 4.76 13.95 -3.35
N MET A 251 4.85 12.69 -3.77
CA MET A 251 6.08 12.13 -4.35
C MET A 251 6.49 12.88 -5.62
N ARG A 252 5.55 13.18 -6.51
CA ARG A 252 5.82 13.94 -7.75
C ARG A 252 6.28 15.37 -7.49
N ARG A 253 5.89 15.98 -6.36
CA ARG A 253 6.30 17.33 -5.95
C ARG A 253 7.66 17.33 -5.24
N GLU A 254 7.88 16.38 -4.32
CA GLU A 254 9.03 16.40 -3.41
C GLU A 254 10.25 15.61 -3.91
N ILE A 255 10.02 14.62 -4.78
CA ILE A 255 11.09 13.79 -5.32
C ILE A 255 11.42 14.28 -6.73
N PRO A 256 12.62 14.82 -6.97
CA PRO A 256 13.01 15.31 -8.28
C PRO A 256 12.96 14.21 -9.34
N MET A 257 12.70 14.59 -10.58
CA MET A 257 12.89 13.70 -11.72
C MET A 257 14.35 13.22 -11.75
N ASP A 258 14.59 12.03 -12.21
CA ASP A 258 15.91 11.38 -12.25
C ASP A 258 16.51 11.01 -10.89
N SER A 259 15.72 11.03 -9.83
CA SER A 259 16.19 10.64 -8.47
C SER A 259 16.00 9.16 -8.15
N GLY A 260 15.74 8.32 -9.15
CA GLY A 260 15.57 6.87 -8.98
C GLY A 260 14.13 6.42 -8.67
N VAL A 261 13.13 7.20 -9.11
CA VAL A 261 11.72 6.81 -9.08
C VAL A 261 11.18 6.77 -10.49
N GLU A 262 10.54 5.66 -10.83
CA GLU A 262 9.76 5.46 -12.04
C GLU A 262 8.29 5.27 -11.68
N TYR A 263 7.40 5.90 -12.44
CA TYR A 263 5.97 5.85 -12.17
C TYR A 263 5.22 4.98 -13.18
N TYR A 264 4.27 4.18 -12.68
CA TYR A 264 3.25 3.52 -13.50
C TYR A 264 1.86 4.00 -13.05
N SER A 265 0.84 3.78 -13.88
CA SER A 265 -0.55 4.07 -13.54
C SER A 265 -1.26 2.80 -13.05
N LEU A 266 -2.11 2.93 -12.02
CA LEU A 266 -2.97 1.85 -11.56
C LEU A 266 -4.07 1.52 -12.59
N ASP A 267 -4.39 2.44 -13.52
CA ASP A 267 -5.31 2.20 -14.65
C ASP A 267 -4.67 1.34 -15.76
N GLU A 268 -3.33 1.29 -15.78
CA GLU A 268 -2.55 0.69 -16.85
C GLU A 268 -1.52 -0.30 -16.28
N LEU A 269 -1.99 -1.19 -15.38
CA LEU A 269 -1.11 -2.18 -14.73
C LEU A 269 -0.43 -3.13 -15.72
N GLU A 270 -1.01 -3.34 -16.91
CA GLU A 270 -0.37 -4.09 -17.99
C GLU A 270 0.96 -3.50 -18.44
N ASN A 271 1.16 -2.20 -18.26
CA ASN A 271 2.39 -1.49 -18.66
C ASN A 271 3.48 -1.51 -17.56
N VAL A 272 3.20 -2.08 -16.38
CA VAL A 272 4.18 -2.12 -15.28
C VAL A 272 5.46 -2.87 -15.63
N GLY A 273 5.37 -3.85 -16.51
CA GLY A 273 6.51 -4.64 -17.00
C GLY A 273 7.39 -3.93 -18.04
N GLU A 274 6.96 -2.77 -18.54
CA GLU A 274 7.70 -1.96 -19.53
C GLU A 274 8.60 -0.92 -18.85
N LYS A 275 8.42 -0.66 -17.57
CA LYS A 275 9.21 0.30 -16.78
C LYS A 275 10.47 -0.34 -16.23
#